data_df62cfe7a9d48741431a3804bc22962a
#
_entry.id   df62cfe7a9d48741431a3804bc22962a
#
_cell.length_a   1.000
_cell.length_b   1.000
_cell.length_c   1.000
_cell.angle_alpha   90.00
_cell.angle_beta   90.00
_cell.angle_gamma   90.00
#
_symmetry.space_group_name_H-M   'P 1'
#
loop_
_entity.id
_entity.type
_entity.pdbx_description
1 polymer ?
#
loop_
_entity_poly.entity_id
_entity_poly.type
_entity_poly.pdbx_seq_one_letter_code
_entity_poly.pdbx_strand_id
1 'polypeptide(L)' 'MRLLVVLSPTDKWETNAEYIKLRKFLQRDGYIRIAPEVYMRIVQNRKASEKQYNNIYMVTGEADYQEKTVWVNCPIVI' A
#
# COMPACT_ATOMS: atom_id res chain seq x y z
N MET A 1 -10.41 -10.44 -8.74
CA MET A 1 -9.65 -9.25 -9.18
C MET A 1 -8.45 -9.08 -8.29
N ARG A 2 -7.29 -8.80 -8.85
CA ARG A 2 -6.07 -8.60 -8.08
C ARG A 2 -5.85 -7.12 -7.85
N LEU A 3 -5.61 -6.76 -6.60
CA LEU A 3 -5.23 -5.40 -6.24
C LEU A 3 -3.75 -5.38 -5.91
N LEU A 4 -3.00 -4.55 -6.59
CA LEU A 4 -1.58 -4.37 -6.34
C LEU A 4 -1.36 -3.09 -5.57
N VAL A 5 -0.45 -3.15 -4.60
CA VAL A 5 0.00 -1.98 -3.86
C VAL A 5 1.49 -1.84 -4.09
N VAL A 6 1.88 -0.78 -4.75
CA VAL A 6 3.29 -0.51 -5.07
C VAL A 6 3.77 0.61 -4.17
N LEU A 7 4.81 0.34 -3.43
CA LEU A 7 5.42 1.31 -2.53
C LEU A 7 6.61 1.95 -3.23
N SER A 8 6.79 3.23 -3.02
CA SER A 8 7.96 3.96 -3.53
C SER A 8 8.78 4.41 -2.33
N PRO A 9 9.64 3.54 -1.81
CA PRO A 9 10.44 3.88 -0.65
C PRO A 9 11.51 4.91 -1.00
N THR A 10 11.84 5.71 -0.03
CA THR A 10 12.91 6.68 -0.13
C THR A 10 14.13 6.16 0.62
N ASP A 11 15.22 6.87 0.54
CA ASP A 11 16.39 6.55 1.35
C ASP A 11 15.99 6.50 2.83
N LYS A 12 16.46 5.50 3.54
CA LYS A 12 16.15 5.27 4.95
C LYS A 12 14.71 4.86 5.22
N TRP A 13 14.03 4.31 4.22
CA TRP A 13 12.68 3.81 4.40
C TRP A 13 12.61 2.73 5.51
N GLU A 14 13.69 2.00 5.71
CA GLU A 14 13.75 0.92 6.70
C GLU A 14 13.55 1.42 8.12
N THR A 15 13.92 2.66 8.39
CA THR A 15 13.77 3.28 9.71
C THR A 15 12.60 4.25 9.77
N ASN A 16 11.88 4.41 8.67
CA ASN A 16 10.73 5.30 8.62
C ASN A 16 9.53 4.65 9.30
N ALA A 17 9.08 5.26 10.38
CA ALA A 17 7.98 4.72 11.18
C ALA A 17 6.67 4.58 10.38
N GLU A 18 6.40 5.51 9.47
CA GLU A 18 5.20 5.47 8.65
C GLU A 18 5.24 4.30 7.67
N TYR A 19 6.40 4.02 7.10
CA TYR A 19 6.58 2.89 6.19
C TYR A 19 6.40 1.56 6.93
N ILE A 20 7.00 1.43 8.10
CA ILE A 20 6.88 0.23 8.92
C ILE A 20 5.41 0.00 9.29
N LYS A 21 4.73 1.05 9.66
CA LYS A 21 3.31 1.01 10.00
C LYS A 21 2.47 0.54 8.83
N LEU A 22 2.75 1.06 7.64
CA LEU A 22 2.05 0.66 6.43
C LEU A 22 2.28 -0.81 6.11
N ARG A 23 3.51 -1.29 6.20
CA ARG A 23 3.82 -2.70 5.95
C ARG A 23 3.06 -3.62 6.91
N LYS A 24 3.03 -3.27 8.18
CA LYS A 24 2.27 -4.04 9.18
C LYS A 24 0.78 -4.03 8.87
N PHE A 25 0.26 -2.89 8.44
CA PHE A 25 -1.13 -2.78 8.04
C PHE A 25 -1.45 -3.71 6.87
N LEU A 26 -0.62 -3.68 5.83
CA LEU A 26 -0.83 -4.53 4.66
C LEU A 26 -0.80 -6.01 5.03
N GLN A 27 0.16 -6.43 5.84
CA GLN A 27 0.26 -7.82 6.28
C GLN A 27 -0.95 -8.24 7.09
N ARG A 28 -1.41 -7.38 7.99
CA ARG A 28 -2.58 -7.66 8.83
C ARG A 28 -3.85 -7.77 7.98
N ASP A 29 -3.91 -6.99 6.90
CA ASP A 29 -5.10 -6.93 6.06
C ASP A 29 -5.11 -8.00 4.96
N GLY A 30 -4.19 -8.95 5.04
CA GLY A 30 -4.19 -10.09 4.14
C GLY A 30 -3.44 -9.90 2.84
N TYR A 31 -2.58 -8.91 2.75
CA TYR A 31 -1.75 -8.72 1.56
C TYR A 31 -0.56 -9.65 1.58
N ILE A 32 -0.16 -10.11 0.40
CA ILE A 32 1.01 -10.96 0.20
C ILE A 32 2.09 -10.11 -0.48
N ARG A 33 3.29 -10.17 0.07
CA ARG A 33 4.43 -9.49 -0.54
C ARG A 33 4.96 -10.33 -1.68
N ILE A 34 4.83 -9.83 -2.91
CA ILE A 34 5.28 -10.55 -4.10
C ILE A 34 6.60 -10.01 -4.66
N ALA A 35 7.02 -8.86 -4.21
CA ALA A 35 8.31 -8.26 -4.52
C ALA A 35 8.67 -7.32 -3.38
N PRO A 36 9.93 -6.86 -3.25
CA PRO A 36 10.33 -6.04 -2.12
C PRO A 36 9.42 -4.85 -1.83
N GLU A 37 8.86 -4.26 -2.87
CA GLU A 37 8.04 -3.06 -2.75
C GLU A 37 6.64 -3.23 -3.30
N VAL A 38 6.22 -4.48 -3.54
CA VAL A 38 4.92 -4.76 -4.14
C VAL A 38 4.16 -5.76 -3.29
N TYR A 39 2.95 -5.40 -2.94
CA TYR A 39 2.02 -6.26 -2.21
C TYR A 39 0.79 -6.51 -3.05
N MET A 40 0.18 -7.67 -2.86
CA MET A 40 -1.00 -8.06 -3.62
C MET A 40 -2.06 -8.63 -2.70
N ARG A 41 -3.30 -8.34 -3.02
CA ARG A 41 -4.46 -8.95 -2.39
C ARG A 41 -5.51 -9.25 -3.45
N ILE A 42 -6.19 -10.38 -3.34
CA ILE A 42 -7.34 -10.69 -4.19
C ILE A 42 -8.57 -10.06 -3.57
N VAL A 43 -9.28 -9.28 -4.37
CA VAL A 43 -10.54 -8.64 -3.96
C VAL A 43 -11.65 -9.09 -4.90
N GLN A 44 -12.89 -9.05 -4.40
CA GLN A 44 -14.01 -9.60 -5.16
C GLN A 44 -14.39 -8.75 -6.36
N ASN A 45 -14.34 -7.43 -6.22
CA ASN A 45 -14.80 -6.53 -7.25
C ASN A 45 -14.15 -5.16 -7.10
N ARG A 46 -14.51 -4.26 -8.01
CA ARG A 46 -13.97 -2.92 -8.02
C ARG A 46 -14.31 -2.13 -6.76
N LYS A 47 -15.52 -2.32 -6.24
CA LYS A 47 -15.96 -1.62 -5.03
C LYS A 47 -15.10 -2.01 -3.83
N ALA A 48 -14.79 -3.29 -3.70
CA ALA A 48 -13.91 -3.78 -2.66
C ALA A 48 -12.49 -3.21 -2.82
N SER A 49 -12.04 -3.08 -4.06
CA SER A 49 -10.75 -2.48 -4.36
C SER A 49 -10.69 -1.01 -3.94
N GLU A 50 -11.73 -0.26 -4.23
CA GLU A 50 -11.82 1.14 -3.83
C GLU A 50 -11.82 1.31 -2.31
N LYS A 51 -12.47 0.41 -1.61
CA LYS A 51 -12.47 0.41 -0.15
C LYS A 51 -11.07 0.17 0.39
N GLN A 52 -10.33 -0.75 -0.21
CA GLN A 52 -8.95 -1.00 0.18
C GLN A 52 -8.06 0.22 -0.07
N TYR A 53 -8.24 0.86 -1.22
CA TYR A 53 -7.54 2.10 -1.50
C TYR A 53 -7.80 3.17 -0.44
N ASN A 54 -9.05 3.35 -0.05
CA ASN A 54 -9.42 4.32 0.99
C ASN A 54 -8.74 4.00 2.32
N ASN A 55 -8.68 2.73 2.69
CA ASN A 55 -8.02 2.31 3.91
C ASN A 55 -6.51 2.62 3.87
N ILE A 56 -5.89 2.38 2.74
CA ILE A 56 -4.47 2.68 2.55
C ILE A 56 -4.24 4.19 2.60
N TYR A 57 -5.09 4.95 1.94
CA TYR A 57 -5.00 6.40 1.94
C TYR A 57 -5.12 6.96 3.37
N MET A 58 -6.01 6.39 4.18
CA MET A 58 -6.18 6.83 5.57
C MET A 58 -4.92 6.60 6.40
N VAL A 59 -4.16 5.56 6.09
CA VAL A 59 -2.92 5.26 6.80
C VAL A 59 -1.78 6.14 6.32
N THR A 60 -1.69 6.36 5.01
CA THR A 60 -0.53 7.02 4.40
C THR A 60 -0.72 8.51 4.15
N GLY A 61 -1.96 8.93 3.91
CA GLY A 61 -2.25 10.30 3.49
C GLY A 61 -1.84 10.62 2.06
N GLU A 62 -1.14 9.72 1.38
CA GLU A 62 -0.70 9.93 0.00
C GLU A 62 -0.71 8.62 -0.75
N ALA A 63 -1.77 8.39 -1.49
CA ALA A 63 -1.89 7.21 -2.33
C ALA A 63 -2.68 7.56 -3.58
N ASP A 64 -2.27 7.00 -4.70
CA ASP A 64 -2.96 7.14 -5.98
C ASP A 64 -3.50 5.79 -6.41
N TYR A 65 -4.70 5.80 -6.97
CA TYR A 65 -5.35 4.58 -7.42
C TYR A 65 -5.58 4.68 -8.94
N GLN A 66 -4.99 3.76 -9.67
CA GLN A 66 -5.18 3.64 -11.11
C GLN A 66 -5.48 2.19 -11.46
N GLU A 67 -6.66 1.96 -12.03
CA GLU A 67 -7.11 0.63 -12.42
C GLU A 67 -7.08 -0.36 -11.27
N LYS A 68 -6.06 -1.23 -11.23
CA LYS A 68 -5.93 -2.28 -10.23
C LYS A 68 -4.71 -2.08 -9.34
N THR A 69 -4.14 -0.88 -9.38
CA THR A 69 -2.90 -0.60 -8.65
C THR A 69 -3.04 0.63 -7.78
N VAL A 70 -2.62 0.49 -6.55
CA VAL A 70 -2.50 1.60 -5.62
C VAL A 70 -1.01 1.94 -5.50
N TRP A 71 -0.69 3.17 -5.83
CA TRP A 71 0.68 3.67 -5.75
C TRP A 71 0.82 4.49 -4.47
N VAL A 72 1.71 4.07 -3.61
CA VAL A 72 1.96 4.79 -2.36
C VAL A 72 3.31 5.47 -2.45
N ASN A 73 3.28 6.78 -2.45
CA ASN A 73 4.49 7.56 -2.32
C ASN A 73 4.78 7.70 -0.84
N CYS A 74 5.81 7.01 -0.37
CA CYS A 74 6.19 7.13 1.02
C CYS A 74 6.83 8.50 1.20
N PRO A 75 6.17 9.43 1.88
CA PRO A 75 6.74 10.75 2.06
C PRO A 75 7.99 10.64 2.90
N ILE A 76 9.00 11.36 2.48
CA ILE A 76 10.18 11.50 3.29
C ILE A 76 9.80 12.45 4.40
N VAL A 77 9.66 11.92 5.58
CA VAL A 77 9.60 12.77 6.74
C VAL A 77 11.01 12.90 7.23
N ILE A 78 11.57 13.98 6.90
CA ILE A 78 12.90 14.31 7.39
C ILE A 78 12.75 14.96 8.75
#